data_8349b9a6954176d22e8fdaa8647fe173
#
_entry.id   8349b9a6954176d22e8fdaa8647fe173
#
_cell.length_a   1.000
_cell.length_b   1.000
_cell.length_c   1.000
_cell.angle_alpha   90.00
_cell.angle_beta   90.00
_cell.angle_gamma   90.00
#
_symmetry.space_group_name_H-M   'P 1'
#
loop_
_entity.id
_entity.type
_entity.pdbx_description
1 polymer ?
#
loop_
_entity_poly.entity_id
_entity_poly.type
_entity_poly.pdbx_seq_one_letter_code
_entity_poly.pdbx_strand_id
1 'polypeptide(L)'
;MKKLLSLSLALALGLSLLAGCAGASSSQAETSASPASSVSALNETVSSESAPEPAAPAPSVPAGQSAASSETESSSETAPASIGEPASSESDTGSGSGAVRVMALKGPTAMGMVQLMKENGETGLYDFTIAAAIDEVTPKIVQGSVDIAAVPANLAAVLYNNTQGKIQVIGINTLGVLYVVEAGETVQTAADLKGRTIYASGKGATPEYALNYILEQNGLTPGKDVTIEWKSEHAECVAALTSDEDGIAMLPQPFVATAQAKNSDIRIALDLTEEWDAVQQDEANPSSLLTGVVIARTEFIENRPEELDAFLNSYGDSVKFVNENTEEAAELIGEYNIVPAAVAVKALPYCNIVLIESTDMKEKLSGYLSVLFEQNPKSVGGQLPGDAFYYGA
;
A
#
# COMPACT_ATOMS: atom_id res chain seq x y z
N MET A 1 43.02 -25.86 -32.26
CA MET A 1 44.39 -25.53 -31.81
C MET A 1 44.20 -24.90 -30.46
N LYS A 2 44.30 -25.67 -29.31
CA LYS A 2 45.47 -25.76 -28.42
C LYS A 2 45.79 -24.36 -27.84
N LYS A 3 45.73 -24.07 -26.52
CA LYS A 3 46.25 -24.69 -25.29
C LYS A 3 45.55 -23.94 -24.14
N LEU A 4 44.97 -24.47 -23.04
CA LEU A 4 45.52 -25.16 -21.87
C LEU A 4 46.74 -24.48 -21.20
N LEU A 5 46.58 -24.11 -19.95
CA LEU A 5 47.43 -24.34 -18.77
C LEU A 5 46.90 -23.46 -17.62
N SER A 6 46.33 -23.98 -16.55
CA SER A 6 46.82 -24.70 -15.36
C SER A 6 47.57 -23.82 -14.36
N LEU A 7 47.01 -23.73 -13.14
CA LEU A 7 47.45 -24.35 -11.86
C LEU A 7 48.37 -23.51 -10.98
N SER A 8 48.01 -23.28 -9.72
CA SER A 8 48.71 -23.52 -8.47
C SER A 8 48.07 -22.72 -7.34
N LEU A 9 47.39 -23.22 -6.39
CA LEU A 9 47.67 -23.97 -5.15
C LEU A 9 48.87 -23.44 -4.33
N ALA A 10 48.59 -22.82 -3.19
CA ALA A 10 49.51 -22.76 -2.05
C ALA A 10 48.71 -22.66 -0.73
N LEU A 11 48.79 -23.77 -0.03
CA LEU A 11 48.39 -24.06 1.34
C LEU A 11 49.54 -23.58 2.26
N ALA A 12 49.25 -22.88 3.37
CA ALA A 12 50.19 -22.75 4.46
C ALA A 12 49.45 -22.75 5.80
N LEU A 13 49.50 -23.88 6.47
CA LEU A 13 49.25 -24.07 7.91
C LEU A 13 50.38 -23.41 8.71
N GLY A 14 50.02 -22.80 9.84
CA GLY A 14 50.94 -22.38 10.87
C GLY A 14 50.29 -22.49 12.25
N LEU A 15 50.46 -23.67 12.85
CA LEU A 15 50.23 -23.92 14.28
C LEU A 15 51.39 -23.33 15.09
N SER A 16 51.11 -22.67 16.19
CA SER A 16 52.07 -22.51 17.30
C SER A 16 51.33 -22.45 18.63
N LEU A 17 51.49 -23.53 19.38
CA LEU A 17 51.25 -23.70 20.81
C LEU A 17 52.43 -23.16 21.60
N LEU A 18 52.19 -22.68 22.83
CA LEU A 18 52.97 -22.85 24.09
C LEU A 18 52.46 -21.78 25.08
N ALA A 19 51.71 -22.05 26.16
CA ALA A 19 52.02 -22.72 27.42
C ALA A 19 52.87 -21.87 28.40
N GLY A 20 52.39 -21.73 29.61
CA GLY A 20 53.11 -21.29 30.80
C GLY A 20 52.24 -20.46 31.74
N CYS A 21 51.57 -21.06 32.70
CA CYS A 21 51.88 -21.35 34.12
C CYS A 21 51.85 -20.10 35.00
N ALA A 22 50.89 -20.01 35.86
CA ALA A 22 50.84 -20.38 37.29
C ALA A 22 51.12 -19.24 38.26
N GLY A 23 50.29 -19.07 39.23
CA GLY A 23 50.49 -18.24 40.43
C GLY A 23 49.21 -18.08 41.21
N ALA A 24 49.02 -19.01 42.16
CA ALA A 24 47.96 -19.09 43.14
C ALA A 24 48.20 -18.18 44.34
N SER A 25 47.15 -17.82 45.04
CA SER A 25 46.93 -17.83 46.50
C SER A 25 45.80 -16.86 46.86
N SER A 26 44.62 -17.38 47.27
CA SER A 26 44.16 -17.63 48.66
C SER A 26 44.04 -16.32 49.46
N SER A 27 42.88 -15.97 50.04
CA SER A 27 42.10 -16.62 51.07
C SER A 27 40.88 -15.77 51.41
N GLN A 28 39.74 -16.45 51.57
CA GLN A 28 38.88 -16.52 52.76
C GLN A 28 38.33 -15.21 53.29
N ALA A 29 37.00 -15.08 53.21
CA ALA A 29 35.97 -15.45 54.20
C ALA A 29 35.81 -14.36 55.24
N GLU A 30 34.71 -13.90 55.60
CA GLU A 30 33.53 -14.38 56.27
C GLU A 30 32.50 -13.22 56.45
N THR A 31 31.28 -13.57 56.22
CA THR A 31 30.12 -13.56 57.13
C THR A 31 29.77 -12.27 57.87
N SER A 32 28.54 -11.90 57.69
CA SER A 32 27.43 -11.96 58.62
C SER A 32 26.52 -10.74 58.50
N ALA A 33 25.33 -11.04 58.28
CA ALA A 33 24.14 -10.97 59.09
C ALA A 33 23.41 -9.61 59.11
N SER A 34 22.21 -9.73 58.64
CA SER A 34 21.05 -8.91 58.98
C SER A 34 20.85 -8.83 60.52
N PRO A 35 20.19 -7.81 61.02
CA PRO A 35 18.83 -8.15 61.44
C PRO A 35 17.74 -7.13 61.12
N ALA A 36 16.56 -7.70 61.08
CA ALA A 36 15.27 -7.13 61.06
C ALA A 36 14.92 -6.42 62.38
N SER A 37 13.87 -5.65 62.28
CA SER A 37 12.82 -5.35 63.27
C SER A 37 12.42 -3.89 63.20
N SER A 38 11.26 -3.47 63.22
CA SER A 38 9.90 -3.93 63.46
C SER A 38 8.99 -2.74 63.69
N VAL A 39 7.80 -2.91 63.19
CA VAL A 39 6.49 -2.52 63.78
C VAL A 39 6.13 -1.08 64.06
N SER A 40 5.03 -0.62 63.51
CA SER A 40 3.67 -0.44 64.06
C SER A 40 2.88 0.41 63.08
N ALA A 41 1.84 -0.03 62.48
CA ALA A 41 0.45 -0.26 62.80
C ALA A 41 -0.23 0.89 63.62
N LEU A 42 -1.27 1.43 63.00
CA LEU A 42 -2.58 1.84 63.48
C LEU A 42 -3.26 2.53 62.29
N ASN A 43 -4.22 1.99 61.63
CA ASN A 43 -5.61 1.67 61.91
C ASN A 43 -6.44 2.91 62.19
N GLU A 44 -7.37 3.17 61.28
CA GLU A 44 -8.82 3.40 61.49
C GLU A 44 -9.43 3.86 60.15
N THR A 45 -10.17 2.96 59.54
CA THR A 45 -11.64 2.80 59.44
C THR A 45 -12.43 4.12 59.40
N VAL A 46 -13.26 4.23 58.39
CA VAL A 46 -14.72 4.39 58.33
C VAL A 46 -15.12 4.70 56.89
N SER A 47 -15.72 3.82 56.20
CA SER A 47 -17.12 3.55 55.86
C SER A 47 -17.84 4.55 54.94
N SER A 48 -18.40 3.94 53.94
CA SER A 48 -19.70 4.18 53.28
C SER A 48 -19.82 5.45 52.44
N GLU A 49 -20.45 5.47 51.34
CA GLU A 49 -21.63 4.80 50.73
C GLU A 49 -21.96 5.45 49.42
N SER A 50 -22.45 4.66 48.48
CA SER A 50 -23.44 5.01 47.46
C SER A 50 -23.00 5.78 46.23
N ALA A 51 -23.11 5.06 45.12
CA ALA A 51 -23.51 5.58 43.80
C ALA A 51 -24.91 6.23 43.87
N PRO A 52 -25.30 7.06 42.94
CA PRO A 52 -25.75 6.59 41.65
C PRO A 52 -25.40 7.48 40.43
N GLU A 53 -25.36 6.84 39.30
CA GLU A 53 -25.58 7.41 37.98
C GLU A 53 -26.88 8.23 37.94
N PRO A 54 -26.93 9.33 37.12
CA PRO A 54 -27.98 9.32 36.12
C PRO A 54 -27.59 9.89 34.74
N ALA A 55 -27.96 9.11 33.74
CA ALA A 55 -28.68 9.41 32.49
C ALA A 55 -28.53 10.80 31.87
N ALA A 56 -28.21 10.76 30.59
CA ALA A 56 -28.33 11.81 29.58
C ALA A 56 -29.73 12.43 29.49
N PRO A 57 -29.84 13.63 28.92
CA PRO A 57 -30.99 13.91 28.08
C PRO A 57 -30.60 14.38 26.69
N ALA A 58 -31.27 13.77 25.70
CA ALA A 58 -31.39 14.29 24.33
C ALA A 58 -32.22 15.56 24.30
N PRO A 59 -31.97 16.51 23.40
CA PRO A 59 -32.91 17.55 23.11
C PRO A 59 -33.81 17.21 21.95
N SER A 60 -35.09 17.33 22.23
CA SER A 60 -36.26 17.23 21.41
C SER A 60 -36.41 18.39 20.41
N VAL A 61 -36.94 18.02 19.25
CA VAL A 61 -37.45 18.89 18.17
C VAL A 61 -38.76 19.54 18.61
N PRO A 62 -39.05 20.79 18.24
CA PRO A 62 -40.45 21.24 18.16
C PRO A 62 -40.91 21.31 16.74
N ALA A 63 -42.03 20.61 16.50
CA ALA A 63 -42.92 20.80 15.40
C ALA A 63 -43.78 22.05 15.64
N GLY A 64 -44.06 22.79 14.59
CA GLY A 64 -45.01 23.90 14.60
C GLY A 64 -45.63 24.08 13.24
N GLN A 65 -46.89 23.79 13.18
CA GLN A 65 -47.88 23.82 12.08
C GLN A 65 -48.14 25.24 11.52
N SER A 66 -48.40 25.32 10.24
CA SER A 66 -49.74 25.44 9.61
C SER A 66 -50.15 26.83 9.13
N ALA A 67 -50.66 26.84 7.98
CA ALA A 67 -51.79 27.58 7.32
C ALA A 67 -51.32 28.26 6.02
N ALA A 68 -51.77 27.86 4.87
CA ALA A 68 -53.08 27.82 4.21
C ALA A 68 -53.36 29.05 3.33
N SER A 69 -53.78 28.73 2.09
CA SER A 69 -54.61 29.48 1.16
C SER A 69 -53.93 30.50 0.24
N SER A 70 -54.05 30.47 -1.05
CA SER A 70 -55.32 30.51 -1.82
C SER A 70 -55.06 30.26 -3.32
N GLU A 71 -56.08 29.69 -3.92
CA GLU A 71 -56.34 29.42 -5.33
C GLU A 71 -56.25 30.65 -6.24
N THR A 72 -55.88 30.42 -7.51
CA THR A 72 -56.79 30.93 -8.61
C THR A 72 -56.50 30.11 -9.88
N GLU A 73 -57.57 29.53 -10.37
CA GLU A 73 -57.72 28.84 -11.67
C GLU A 73 -57.51 29.78 -12.84
N SER A 74 -57.06 29.31 -13.97
CA SER A 74 -57.68 29.56 -15.26
C SER A 74 -57.29 28.50 -16.29
N SER A 75 -58.33 27.85 -16.75
CA SER A 75 -58.46 26.90 -17.83
C SER A 75 -58.17 27.50 -19.21
N SER A 76 -57.58 26.72 -20.11
CA SER A 76 -58.15 26.51 -21.46
C SER A 76 -57.54 25.27 -22.15
N GLU A 77 -58.42 24.44 -22.45
CA GLU A 77 -58.63 23.32 -23.35
C GLU A 77 -57.95 23.47 -24.72
N THR A 78 -57.21 22.43 -25.20
CA THR A 78 -57.51 21.75 -26.47
C THR A 78 -56.58 20.53 -26.66
N ALA A 79 -57.18 19.35 -26.78
CA ALA A 79 -56.62 18.12 -27.35
C ALA A 79 -57.03 18.01 -28.82
N PRO A 80 -56.69 16.93 -29.57
CA PRO A 80 -55.68 15.94 -29.53
C PRO A 80 -54.88 15.77 -30.87
N ALA A 81 -53.76 15.08 -30.89
CA ALA A 81 -53.43 14.13 -31.95
C ALA A 81 -52.05 13.50 -31.82
N SER A 82 -52.07 12.23 -32.02
CA SER A 82 -51.11 11.37 -32.68
C SER A 82 -50.19 10.53 -31.77
N ILE A 83 -50.59 9.30 -31.73
CA ILE A 83 -49.89 8.12 -31.30
C ILE A 83 -48.60 7.98 -32.15
N GLY A 84 -47.46 8.19 -31.54
CA GLY A 84 -46.16 7.79 -32.05
C GLY A 84 -45.72 6.56 -31.28
N GLU A 85 -45.42 5.48 -32.01
CA GLU A 85 -44.89 4.22 -31.55
C GLU A 85 -43.65 4.41 -30.62
N PRO A 86 -43.43 3.51 -29.65
CA PRO A 86 -42.21 3.53 -28.87
C PRO A 86 -41.04 3.18 -29.79
N ALA A 87 -40.12 4.11 -29.92
CA ALA A 87 -38.82 3.83 -30.50
C ALA A 87 -38.16 2.70 -29.72
N SER A 88 -37.97 1.60 -30.42
CA SER A 88 -37.15 0.49 -30.00
C SER A 88 -35.83 1.02 -29.46
N SER A 89 -35.51 0.64 -28.22
CA SER A 89 -34.17 0.71 -27.69
C SER A 89 -33.27 -0.08 -28.64
N GLU A 90 -32.57 0.63 -29.48
CA GLU A 90 -31.42 0.09 -30.16
C GLU A 90 -30.42 -0.27 -29.04
N SER A 91 -30.32 -1.56 -28.76
CA SER A 91 -29.15 -2.13 -28.14
C SER A 91 -27.99 -1.84 -29.10
N ASP A 92 -27.21 -0.84 -28.75
CA ASP A 92 -25.93 -0.55 -29.39
C ASP A 92 -24.98 -1.75 -29.14
N THR A 93 -25.11 -2.77 -30.01
CA THR A 93 -24.09 -3.79 -30.22
C THR A 93 -23.13 -3.27 -31.30
N GLY A 94 -22.67 -2.05 -31.12
CA GLY A 94 -21.60 -1.47 -31.88
C GLY A 94 -20.27 -1.91 -31.29
N SER A 95 -19.52 -2.73 -32.01
CA SER A 95 -18.05 -2.77 -31.94
C SER A 95 -17.56 -1.33 -32.13
N GLY A 96 -17.60 -0.55 -31.05
CA GLY A 96 -17.34 0.89 -31.06
C GLY A 96 -15.88 1.17 -30.80
N SER A 97 -15.23 1.75 -31.76
CA SER A 97 -13.94 2.45 -31.70
C SER A 97 -13.99 3.71 -30.80
N GLY A 98 -14.44 3.56 -29.58
CA GLY A 98 -14.32 4.61 -28.56
C GLY A 98 -12.93 4.55 -27.92
N ALA A 99 -12.41 5.66 -27.40
CA ALA A 99 -11.17 5.70 -26.64
C ALA A 99 -11.20 4.66 -25.49
N VAL A 100 -10.06 4.00 -25.22
CA VAL A 100 -9.92 3.08 -24.10
C VAL A 100 -9.96 3.88 -22.80
N ARG A 101 -10.88 3.55 -21.91
CA ARG A 101 -11.08 4.27 -20.65
C ARG A 101 -10.12 3.72 -19.59
N VAL A 102 -9.11 4.54 -19.23
CA VAL A 102 -8.06 4.18 -18.30
C VAL A 102 -8.19 4.99 -17.02
N MET A 103 -8.15 4.32 -15.88
CA MET A 103 -8.20 4.97 -14.58
C MET A 103 -7.02 4.55 -13.70
N ALA A 104 -6.42 5.49 -12.98
CA ALA A 104 -5.33 5.18 -12.06
C ALA A 104 -5.52 5.92 -10.73
N LEU A 105 -5.12 5.29 -9.64
CA LEU A 105 -5.03 5.96 -8.35
C LEU A 105 -3.84 6.90 -8.31
N LYS A 106 -4.06 8.06 -7.71
CA LYS A 106 -3.05 9.08 -7.47
C LYS A 106 -1.90 8.51 -6.64
N GLY A 107 -0.68 8.67 -7.13
CA GLY A 107 0.52 8.14 -6.49
C GLY A 107 1.36 7.29 -7.45
N PRO A 108 2.21 6.38 -6.95
CA PRO A 108 3.12 5.56 -7.78
C PRO A 108 2.41 4.79 -8.89
N THR A 109 1.19 4.28 -8.65
CA THR A 109 0.39 3.56 -9.65
C THR A 109 0.02 4.40 -10.89
N ALA A 110 -0.07 5.73 -10.75
CA ALA A 110 -0.33 6.65 -11.87
C ALA A 110 0.96 7.22 -12.47
N MET A 111 2.04 7.31 -11.68
CA MET A 111 3.28 7.96 -12.11
C MET A 111 3.91 7.26 -13.32
N GLY A 112 3.80 5.92 -13.41
CA GLY A 112 4.31 5.16 -14.55
C GLY A 112 3.61 5.44 -15.87
N MET A 113 2.43 6.11 -15.87
CA MET A 113 1.63 6.37 -17.06
C MET A 113 1.85 7.76 -17.67
N VAL A 114 2.66 8.63 -17.05
CA VAL A 114 2.69 10.06 -17.42
C VAL A 114 3.20 10.32 -18.83
N GLN A 115 4.14 9.54 -19.35
CA GLN A 115 4.61 9.67 -20.73
C GLN A 115 3.52 9.20 -21.71
N LEU A 116 2.86 8.07 -21.42
CA LEU A 116 1.72 7.59 -22.19
C LEU A 116 0.59 8.64 -22.21
N MET A 117 0.29 9.28 -21.08
CA MET A 117 -0.69 10.37 -21.00
C MET A 117 -0.31 11.56 -21.87
N LYS A 118 0.98 11.94 -21.90
CA LYS A 118 1.51 13.02 -22.75
C LYS A 118 1.33 12.67 -24.24
N GLU A 119 1.76 11.49 -24.65
CA GLU A 119 1.64 11.03 -26.04
C GLU A 119 0.19 10.88 -26.48
N ASN A 120 -0.70 10.49 -25.55
CA ASN A 120 -2.14 10.43 -25.81
C ASN A 120 -2.75 11.79 -26.18
N GLY A 121 -2.17 12.91 -25.74
CA GLY A 121 -2.60 14.26 -26.15
C GLY A 121 -2.59 14.45 -27.68
N GLU A 122 -1.76 13.71 -28.40
CA GLU A 122 -1.67 13.73 -29.85
C GLU A 122 -2.54 12.66 -30.54
N THR A 123 -2.70 11.49 -29.89
CA THR A 123 -3.38 10.33 -30.49
C THR A 123 -4.85 10.23 -30.13
N GLY A 124 -5.25 10.62 -28.93
CA GLY A 124 -6.62 10.54 -28.45
C GLY A 124 -7.14 9.10 -28.28
N LEU A 125 -6.24 8.11 -28.20
CA LEU A 125 -6.60 6.69 -28.10
C LEU A 125 -7.16 6.31 -26.73
N TYR A 126 -6.82 7.08 -25.70
CA TYR A 126 -7.16 6.79 -24.31
C TYR A 126 -7.94 7.95 -23.68
N ASP A 127 -8.85 7.62 -22.77
CA ASP A 127 -9.52 8.56 -21.86
C ASP A 127 -9.01 8.30 -20.45
N PHE A 128 -8.08 9.17 -19.99
CA PHE A 128 -7.42 9.01 -18.69
C PHE A 128 -8.17 9.74 -17.57
N THR A 129 -8.35 9.05 -16.46
CA THR A 129 -8.85 9.63 -15.21
C THR A 129 -7.88 9.28 -14.06
N ILE A 130 -7.39 10.30 -13.34
CA ILE A 130 -6.63 10.11 -12.10
C ILE A 130 -7.60 10.27 -10.92
N ALA A 131 -7.80 9.18 -10.17
CA ALA A 131 -8.67 9.15 -9.00
C ALA A 131 -7.90 9.46 -7.71
N ALA A 132 -8.52 10.21 -6.81
CA ALA A 132 -7.91 10.51 -5.52
C ALA A 132 -8.09 9.35 -4.52
N ALA A 133 -9.16 8.57 -4.63
CA ALA A 133 -9.52 7.52 -3.70
C ALA A 133 -10.05 6.24 -4.38
N ILE A 134 -9.89 5.10 -3.68
CA ILE A 134 -10.37 3.78 -4.13
C ILE A 134 -11.88 3.77 -4.37
N ASP A 135 -12.62 4.51 -3.57
CA ASP A 135 -14.09 4.59 -3.65
C ASP A 135 -14.58 5.21 -4.97
N GLU A 136 -13.72 5.95 -5.67
CA GLU A 136 -14.03 6.47 -7.01
C GLU A 136 -13.81 5.40 -8.10
N VAL A 137 -12.88 4.50 -7.91
CA VAL A 137 -12.43 3.50 -8.92
C VAL A 137 -13.35 2.28 -8.91
N THR A 138 -13.60 1.72 -7.73
CA THR A 138 -14.32 0.45 -7.56
C THR A 138 -15.69 0.42 -8.24
N PRO A 139 -16.59 1.41 -8.04
CA PRO A 139 -17.90 1.41 -8.70
C PRO A 139 -17.81 1.45 -10.22
N LYS A 140 -16.85 2.21 -10.77
CA LYS A 140 -16.69 2.38 -12.22
C LYS A 140 -16.21 1.10 -12.90
N ILE A 141 -15.34 0.33 -12.25
CA ILE A 141 -14.92 -0.99 -12.73
C ILE A 141 -16.12 -1.95 -12.74
N VAL A 142 -16.85 -2.03 -11.62
CA VAL A 142 -18.02 -2.93 -11.50
C VAL A 142 -19.14 -2.58 -12.49
N GLN A 143 -19.36 -1.29 -12.76
CA GLN A 143 -20.37 -0.80 -13.74
C GLN A 143 -19.91 -0.93 -15.19
N GLY A 144 -18.64 -1.27 -15.44
CA GLY A 144 -18.10 -1.35 -16.80
C GLY A 144 -17.85 0.00 -17.48
N SER A 145 -17.76 1.08 -16.70
CA SER A 145 -17.47 2.43 -17.22
C SER A 145 -15.96 2.73 -17.34
N VAL A 146 -15.10 1.78 -16.97
CA VAL A 146 -13.64 1.81 -17.10
C VAL A 146 -13.21 0.49 -17.70
N ASP A 147 -12.26 0.51 -18.64
CA ASP A 147 -11.76 -0.68 -19.32
C ASP A 147 -10.47 -1.22 -18.66
N ILE A 148 -9.57 -0.31 -18.28
CA ILE A 148 -8.30 -0.60 -17.63
C ILE A 148 -8.18 0.25 -16.36
N ALA A 149 -7.70 -0.34 -15.26
CA ALA A 149 -7.45 0.44 -14.04
C ALA A 149 -6.16 0.02 -13.33
N ALA A 150 -5.41 1.01 -12.83
CA ALA A 150 -4.28 0.79 -11.93
C ALA A 150 -4.74 0.94 -10.48
N VAL A 151 -4.63 -0.14 -9.70
CA VAL A 151 -5.21 -0.29 -8.37
C VAL A 151 -4.26 -1.00 -7.41
N PRO A 152 -4.49 -0.94 -6.08
CA PRO A 152 -3.77 -1.78 -5.13
C PRO A 152 -3.94 -3.27 -5.43
N ALA A 153 -2.87 -4.03 -5.26
CA ALA A 153 -2.82 -5.44 -5.61
C ALA A 153 -3.87 -6.29 -4.87
N ASN A 154 -4.05 -6.07 -3.58
CA ASN A 154 -5.08 -6.76 -2.80
C ASN A 154 -6.50 -6.39 -3.24
N LEU A 155 -6.74 -5.14 -3.65
CA LEU A 155 -8.04 -4.72 -4.18
C LEU A 155 -8.37 -5.44 -5.48
N ALA A 156 -7.39 -5.71 -6.34
CA ALA A 156 -7.62 -6.47 -7.56
C ALA A 156 -8.19 -7.87 -7.26
N ALA A 157 -7.66 -8.56 -6.25
CA ALA A 157 -8.19 -9.85 -5.81
C ALA A 157 -9.62 -9.74 -5.24
N VAL A 158 -9.89 -8.71 -4.43
CA VAL A 158 -11.23 -8.42 -3.93
C VAL A 158 -12.21 -8.16 -5.07
N LEU A 159 -11.82 -7.35 -6.05
CA LEU A 159 -12.65 -7.05 -7.23
C LEU A 159 -12.91 -8.29 -8.08
N TYR A 160 -11.89 -9.10 -8.32
CA TYR A 160 -12.04 -10.36 -9.05
C TYR A 160 -13.09 -11.27 -8.40
N ASN A 161 -12.97 -11.47 -7.08
CA ASN A 161 -13.89 -12.32 -6.32
C ASN A 161 -15.31 -11.74 -6.31
N ASN A 162 -15.45 -10.43 -6.08
CA ASN A 162 -16.75 -9.75 -6.03
C ASN A 162 -17.43 -9.67 -7.41
N THR A 163 -16.67 -9.58 -8.49
CA THR A 163 -17.19 -9.53 -9.86
C THR A 163 -17.31 -10.91 -10.51
N GLN A 164 -16.93 -11.97 -9.77
CA GLN A 164 -16.97 -13.35 -10.28
C GLN A 164 -16.12 -13.53 -11.56
N GLY A 165 -14.90 -12.98 -11.55
CA GLY A 165 -13.94 -13.14 -12.64
C GLY A 165 -14.10 -12.18 -13.81
N LYS A 166 -14.83 -11.06 -13.66
CA LYS A 166 -15.02 -10.07 -14.72
C LYS A 166 -13.84 -9.11 -14.92
N ILE A 167 -12.76 -9.30 -14.19
CA ILE A 167 -11.50 -8.57 -14.37
C ILE A 167 -10.33 -9.54 -14.35
N GLN A 168 -9.23 -9.16 -14.98
CA GLN A 168 -7.95 -9.87 -14.89
C GLN A 168 -6.84 -8.89 -14.59
N VAL A 169 -5.78 -9.32 -13.91
CA VAL A 169 -4.55 -8.55 -13.77
C VAL A 169 -3.73 -8.73 -15.03
N ILE A 170 -3.35 -7.62 -15.66
CA ILE A 170 -2.58 -7.58 -16.90
C ILE A 170 -1.11 -7.20 -16.66
N GLY A 171 -0.74 -6.73 -15.46
CA GLY A 171 0.63 -6.43 -15.07
C GLY A 171 0.75 -5.94 -13.64
N ILE A 172 1.90 -6.19 -13.02
CA ILE A 172 2.32 -5.49 -11.79
C ILE A 172 2.96 -4.18 -12.23
N ASN A 173 2.51 -3.06 -11.66
CA ASN A 173 3.02 -1.75 -12.04
C ASN A 173 3.80 -1.03 -10.94
N THR A 174 3.74 -1.52 -9.70
CA THR A 174 4.43 -0.92 -8.57
C THR A 174 4.80 -2.01 -7.57
N LEU A 175 6.08 -2.19 -7.30
CA LEU A 175 6.56 -3.07 -6.24
C LEU A 175 6.38 -2.40 -4.87
N GLY A 176 7.16 -2.79 -3.86
CA GLY A 176 7.09 -2.17 -2.55
C GLY A 176 7.48 -0.69 -2.59
N VAL A 177 6.72 0.14 -1.89
CA VAL A 177 6.97 1.59 -1.75
C VAL A 177 6.91 2.04 -0.30
N LEU A 178 6.93 1.08 0.63
CA LEU A 178 6.84 1.32 2.07
C LEU A 178 8.23 1.35 2.70
N TYR A 179 8.45 2.32 3.56
CA TYR A 179 9.71 2.56 4.22
C TYR A 179 9.49 2.83 5.70
N VAL A 180 10.36 2.31 6.57
CA VAL A 180 10.51 2.83 7.91
C VAL A 180 11.48 4.00 7.84
N VAL A 181 11.03 5.15 8.29
CA VAL A 181 11.82 6.39 8.37
C VAL A 181 11.95 6.83 9.81
N GLU A 182 13.07 7.44 10.17
CA GLU A 182 13.29 7.98 11.51
C GLU A 182 13.93 9.36 11.47
N ALA A 183 13.66 10.15 12.53
CA ALA A 183 14.40 11.34 12.88
C ALA A 183 15.51 10.89 13.85
N GLY A 184 16.68 10.46 13.32
CA GLY A 184 17.75 9.89 14.13
C GLY A 184 18.54 8.81 13.37
N GLU A 185 19.33 8.03 14.11
CA GLU A 185 20.22 6.99 13.56
C GLU A 185 20.17 5.69 14.39
N THR A 186 19.03 5.38 14.99
CA THR A 186 18.92 4.28 15.98
C THR A 186 18.43 2.98 15.37
N VAL A 187 17.73 3.02 14.23
CA VAL A 187 17.18 1.85 13.54
C VAL A 187 18.11 1.48 12.39
N GLN A 188 18.76 0.32 12.48
CA GLN A 188 19.63 -0.25 11.43
C GLN A 188 19.05 -1.55 10.87
N THR A 189 18.22 -2.24 11.66
CA THR A 189 17.59 -3.51 11.32
C THR A 189 16.15 -3.52 11.87
N ALA A 190 15.31 -4.42 11.39
CA ALA A 190 13.97 -4.61 11.92
C ALA A 190 13.97 -4.94 13.44
N ALA A 191 15.01 -5.61 13.95
CA ALA A 191 15.15 -5.94 15.36
C ALA A 191 15.28 -4.71 16.27
N ASP A 192 15.81 -3.60 15.77
CA ASP A 192 15.98 -2.34 16.52
C ASP A 192 14.64 -1.64 16.80
N LEU A 193 13.58 -2.08 16.16
CA LEU A 193 12.22 -1.59 16.41
C LEU A 193 11.63 -2.10 17.73
N LYS A 194 12.29 -3.06 18.42
CA LYS A 194 11.80 -3.58 19.70
C LYS A 194 11.72 -2.51 20.77
N GLY A 195 10.54 -2.39 21.37
CA GLY A 195 10.24 -1.39 22.39
C GLY A 195 9.97 0.02 21.84
N ARG A 196 9.98 0.18 20.51
CA ARG A 196 9.75 1.47 19.85
C ARG A 196 8.29 1.67 19.49
N THR A 197 7.93 2.92 19.21
CA THR A 197 6.63 3.30 18.64
C THR A 197 6.83 3.71 17.19
N ILE A 198 5.98 3.18 16.31
CA ILE A 198 5.95 3.48 14.87
C ILE A 198 4.64 4.19 14.56
N TYR A 199 4.71 5.39 13.99
CA TYR A 199 3.55 6.07 13.42
C TYR A 199 3.24 5.47 12.05
N ALA A 200 2.05 4.91 11.86
CA ALA A 200 1.67 4.26 10.61
C ALA A 200 0.23 4.61 10.21
N SER A 201 -0.10 4.42 8.95
CA SER A 201 -1.47 4.51 8.45
C SER A 201 -1.77 3.35 7.51
N GLY A 202 -3.02 3.21 7.10
CA GLY A 202 -3.45 2.08 6.27
C GLY A 202 -3.74 0.82 7.07
N LYS A 203 -4.29 0.98 8.29
CA LYS A 203 -4.80 -0.14 9.09
C LYS A 203 -5.89 -0.89 8.34
N GLY A 204 -5.82 -2.21 8.30
CA GLY A 204 -6.73 -3.07 7.53
C GLY A 204 -6.40 -3.15 6.03
N ALA A 205 -5.26 -2.60 5.60
CA ALA A 205 -4.79 -2.60 4.22
C ALA A 205 -3.33 -3.09 4.12
N THR A 206 -2.79 -3.13 2.90
CA THR A 206 -1.42 -3.57 2.60
C THR A 206 -0.35 -3.07 3.59
N PRO A 207 -0.33 -1.77 4.01
CA PRO A 207 0.70 -1.30 4.94
C PRO A 207 0.71 -2.06 6.27
N GLU A 208 -0.46 -2.34 6.85
CA GLU A 208 -0.54 -3.12 8.10
C GLU A 208 -0.02 -4.54 7.91
N TYR A 209 -0.48 -5.22 6.86
CA TYR A 209 -0.11 -6.62 6.62
C TYR A 209 1.40 -6.76 6.34
N ALA A 210 1.97 -5.86 5.53
CA ALA A 210 3.38 -5.88 5.23
C ALA A 210 4.25 -5.64 6.48
N LEU A 211 3.91 -4.61 7.28
CA LEU A 211 4.64 -4.32 8.51
C LEU A 211 4.54 -5.48 9.51
N ASN A 212 3.33 -5.99 9.75
CA ASN A 212 3.11 -7.09 10.68
C ASN A 212 3.90 -8.33 10.26
N TYR A 213 3.84 -8.70 8.99
CA TYR A 213 4.58 -9.84 8.45
C TYR A 213 6.08 -9.70 8.69
N ILE A 214 6.68 -8.58 8.32
CA ILE A 214 8.12 -8.34 8.50
C ILE A 214 8.49 -8.37 9.99
N LEU A 215 7.70 -7.76 10.88
CA LEU A 215 7.95 -7.79 12.31
C LEU A 215 7.89 -9.23 12.87
N GLU A 216 6.87 -9.99 12.51
CA GLU A 216 6.69 -11.38 12.97
C GLU A 216 7.82 -12.30 12.50
N GLN A 217 8.25 -12.17 11.24
CA GLN A 217 9.39 -12.94 10.71
C GLN A 217 10.71 -12.58 11.40
N ASN A 218 10.83 -11.37 11.93
CA ASN A 218 11.97 -10.94 12.75
C ASN A 218 11.79 -11.22 14.25
N GLY A 219 10.78 -12.02 14.64
CA GLY A 219 10.52 -12.43 16.02
C GLY A 219 9.94 -11.34 16.91
N LEU A 220 9.36 -10.30 16.33
CA LEU A 220 8.70 -9.20 17.01
C LEU A 220 7.19 -9.32 16.90
N THR A 221 6.49 -9.21 18.02
CA THR A 221 5.02 -9.25 18.05
C THR A 221 4.46 -7.84 17.91
N PRO A 222 3.72 -7.52 16.82
CA PRO A 222 3.04 -6.23 16.67
C PRO A 222 2.09 -5.95 17.84
N GLY A 223 2.12 -4.72 18.35
CA GLY A 223 1.30 -4.29 19.49
C GLY A 223 1.79 -4.77 20.86
N LYS A 224 2.85 -5.58 20.92
CA LYS A 224 3.45 -6.06 22.18
C LYS A 224 4.95 -5.70 22.25
N ASP A 225 5.74 -6.17 21.29
CA ASP A 225 7.17 -5.86 21.22
C ASP A 225 7.42 -4.53 20.49
N VAL A 226 6.53 -4.14 19.58
CA VAL A 226 6.54 -2.86 18.84
C VAL A 226 5.16 -2.23 18.98
N THR A 227 5.11 -0.98 19.42
CA THR A 227 3.86 -0.21 19.46
C THR A 227 3.61 0.41 18.09
N ILE A 228 2.42 0.18 17.50
CA ILE A 228 2.05 0.80 16.24
C ILE A 228 0.92 1.78 16.50
N GLU A 229 1.21 3.07 16.33
CA GLU A 229 0.23 4.13 16.48
C GLU A 229 -0.40 4.45 15.12
N TRP A 230 -1.61 3.91 14.91
CA TRP A 230 -2.32 4.06 13.65
C TRP A 230 -2.94 5.45 13.53
N LYS A 231 -2.60 6.15 12.46
CA LYS A 231 -3.19 7.41 12.04
C LYS A 231 -4.20 7.18 10.91
N SER A 232 -5.10 8.13 10.72
CA SER A 232 -6.11 8.05 9.64
C SER A 232 -5.48 8.19 8.26
N GLU A 233 -4.46 9.06 8.14
CA GLU A 233 -3.82 9.40 6.87
C GLU A 233 -2.28 9.46 6.99
N HIS A 234 -1.60 9.28 5.86
CA HIS A 234 -0.14 9.39 5.79
C HIS A 234 0.38 10.77 6.20
N ALA A 235 -0.38 11.83 5.89
CA ALA A 235 -0.02 13.20 6.27
C ALA A 235 0.04 13.40 7.78
N GLU A 236 -0.79 12.70 8.55
CA GLU A 236 -0.76 12.71 10.03
C GLU A 236 0.46 11.97 10.57
N CYS A 237 0.88 10.88 9.91
CA CYS A 237 2.15 10.20 10.24
C CYS A 237 3.35 11.12 10.00
N VAL A 238 3.37 11.85 8.89
CA VAL A 238 4.40 12.86 8.60
C VAL A 238 4.41 13.95 9.68
N ALA A 239 3.24 14.43 10.11
CA ALA A 239 3.16 15.46 11.14
C ALA A 239 3.65 14.94 12.51
N ALA A 240 3.28 13.71 12.89
CA ALA A 240 3.76 13.07 14.12
C ALA A 240 5.28 12.89 14.09
N LEU A 241 5.81 12.30 13.03
CA LEU A 241 7.25 12.08 12.81
C LEU A 241 8.05 13.38 12.92
N THR A 242 7.59 14.46 12.25
CA THR A 242 8.32 15.73 12.24
C THR A 242 8.24 16.51 13.54
N SER A 243 7.34 16.12 14.46
CA SER A 243 7.17 16.74 15.78
C SER A 243 7.86 15.97 16.91
N ASP A 244 8.42 14.80 16.62
CA ASP A 244 9.07 13.90 17.56
C ASP A 244 10.55 13.76 17.19
N GLU A 245 11.46 14.19 18.06
CA GLU A 245 12.91 14.19 17.80
C GLU A 245 13.48 12.77 17.63
N ASP A 246 12.85 11.76 18.24
CA ASP A 246 13.18 10.35 18.15
C ASP A 246 12.12 9.55 17.34
N GLY A 247 11.32 10.26 16.56
CA GLY A 247 10.17 9.72 15.86
C GLY A 247 10.53 8.67 14.82
N ILE A 248 9.72 7.62 14.76
CA ILE A 248 9.78 6.59 13.74
C ILE A 248 8.41 6.49 13.07
N ALA A 249 8.39 6.44 11.74
CA ALA A 249 7.15 6.24 11.01
C ALA A 249 7.33 5.22 9.89
N MET A 250 6.26 4.49 9.55
CA MET A 250 6.15 3.77 8.29
C MET A 250 5.38 4.64 7.30
N LEU A 251 6.03 5.01 6.20
CA LEU A 251 5.47 5.87 5.17
C LEU A 251 5.67 5.26 3.79
N PRO A 252 4.70 5.41 2.87
CA PRO A 252 4.93 5.16 1.46
C PRO A 252 5.59 6.35 0.77
N GLN A 253 6.22 6.12 -0.39
CA GLN A 253 6.46 7.23 -1.32
C GLN A 253 5.10 7.71 -1.88
N PRO A 254 4.94 9.01 -2.09
CA PRO A 254 5.91 10.12 -1.95
C PRO A 254 5.92 10.81 -0.57
N PHE A 255 5.29 10.23 0.45
CA PHE A 255 5.23 10.83 1.80
C PHE A 255 6.58 10.83 2.51
N VAL A 256 7.46 9.87 2.22
CA VAL A 256 8.87 9.90 2.67
C VAL A 256 9.55 11.16 2.15
N ALA A 257 9.49 11.43 0.84
CA ALA A 257 10.07 12.64 0.25
C ALA A 257 9.45 13.92 0.83
N THR A 258 8.15 13.89 1.17
CA THR A 258 7.46 15.01 1.82
C THR A 258 7.95 15.22 3.25
N ALA A 259 8.19 14.17 4.03
CA ALA A 259 8.74 14.25 5.38
C ALA A 259 10.17 14.82 5.34
N GLN A 260 11.01 14.31 4.46
CA GLN A 260 12.39 14.78 4.26
C GLN A 260 12.46 16.24 3.77
N ALA A 261 11.47 16.70 3.01
CA ALA A 261 11.38 18.10 2.62
C ALA A 261 11.05 19.05 3.81
N LYS A 262 10.36 18.55 4.83
CA LYS A 262 10.03 19.29 6.04
C LYS A 262 11.14 19.24 7.10
N ASN A 263 11.82 18.10 7.21
CA ASN A 263 12.94 17.90 8.10
C ASN A 263 14.00 17.04 7.40
N SER A 264 15.14 17.66 7.08
CA SER A 264 16.26 17.01 6.35
C SER A 264 16.98 15.93 7.14
N ASP A 265 16.77 15.87 8.47
CA ASP A 265 17.40 14.87 9.33
C ASP A 265 16.63 13.54 9.32
N ILE A 266 15.43 13.52 8.70
CA ILE A 266 14.68 12.29 8.49
C ILE A 266 15.35 11.47 7.41
N ARG A 267 15.73 10.25 7.77
CA ARG A 267 16.31 9.26 6.84
C ARG A 267 15.40 8.07 6.62
N ILE A 268 15.60 7.38 5.52
CA ILE A 268 15.09 6.02 5.34
C ILE A 268 15.94 5.11 6.22
N ALA A 269 15.32 4.46 7.18
CA ALA A 269 15.98 3.51 8.08
C ALA A 269 15.91 2.09 7.52
N LEU A 270 14.72 1.67 7.04
CA LEU A 270 14.50 0.36 6.41
C LEU A 270 13.70 0.53 5.13
N ASP A 271 14.10 -0.17 4.09
CA ASP A 271 13.27 -0.42 2.90
C ASP A 271 12.48 -1.72 3.15
N LEU A 272 11.16 -1.62 3.26
CA LEU A 272 10.35 -2.81 3.56
C LEU A 272 10.28 -3.79 2.39
N THR A 273 10.69 -3.40 1.18
CA THR A 273 10.86 -4.33 0.06
C THR A 273 12.08 -5.22 0.28
N GLU A 274 13.21 -4.62 0.69
CA GLU A 274 14.43 -5.36 1.02
C GLU A 274 14.22 -6.25 2.25
N GLU A 275 13.54 -5.74 3.28
CA GLU A 275 13.19 -6.53 4.48
C GLU A 275 12.27 -7.71 4.15
N TRP A 276 11.27 -7.50 3.26
CA TRP A 276 10.40 -8.56 2.78
C TRP A 276 11.18 -9.63 2.02
N ASP A 277 12.00 -9.23 1.06
CA ASP A 277 12.81 -10.15 0.26
C ASP A 277 13.78 -10.94 1.15
N ALA A 278 14.36 -10.32 2.19
CA ALA A 278 15.24 -10.99 3.13
C ALA A 278 14.54 -12.12 3.90
N VAL A 279 13.30 -11.91 4.36
CA VAL A 279 12.55 -12.95 5.11
C VAL A 279 11.93 -14.01 4.19
N GLN A 280 11.93 -13.78 2.88
CA GLN A 280 11.40 -14.72 1.88
C GLN A 280 12.48 -15.65 1.28
N GLN A 281 13.77 -15.45 1.57
CA GLN A 281 14.87 -16.16 0.92
C GLN A 281 14.80 -17.68 1.09
N ASP A 282 14.31 -18.16 2.21
CA ASP A 282 14.22 -19.58 2.55
C ASP A 282 12.82 -20.19 2.27
N GLU A 283 11.88 -19.41 1.75
CA GLU A 283 10.55 -19.89 1.45
C GLU A 283 10.51 -20.75 0.19
N ALA A 284 9.65 -21.76 0.16
CA ALA A 284 9.50 -22.66 -0.97
C ALA A 284 8.94 -21.95 -2.23
N ASN A 285 8.13 -20.93 -2.02
CA ASN A 285 7.57 -20.08 -3.05
C ASN A 285 7.77 -18.61 -2.64
N PRO A 286 8.94 -18.04 -2.88
CA PRO A 286 9.23 -16.69 -2.43
C PRO A 286 8.28 -15.67 -3.10
N SER A 287 7.79 -14.74 -2.30
CA SER A 287 6.97 -13.63 -2.77
C SER A 287 7.77 -12.34 -2.78
N SER A 288 7.25 -11.32 -3.45
CA SER A 288 7.80 -9.96 -3.41
C SER A 288 6.77 -9.01 -2.81
N LEU A 289 7.22 -8.04 -2.04
CA LEU A 289 6.33 -6.96 -1.62
C LEU A 289 5.94 -6.14 -2.85
N LEU A 290 4.65 -6.06 -3.12
CA LEU A 290 4.12 -5.27 -4.21
C LEU A 290 2.85 -4.52 -3.79
N THR A 291 2.65 -3.33 -4.35
CA THR A 291 1.58 -2.45 -3.92
C THR A 291 0.56 -2.19 -5.02
N GLY A 292 0.99 -2.17 -6.27
CA GLY A 292 0.12 -1.81 -7.39
C GLY A 292 0.12 -2.81 -8.53
N VAL A 293 -1.05 -2.97 -9.13
CA VAL A 293 -1.26 -3.75 -10.35
C VAL A 293 -2.15 -2.99 -11.34
N VAL A 294 -2.06 -3.35 -12.59
CA VAL A 294 -3.00 -2.92 -13.63
C VAL A 294 -3.96 -4.07 -13.90
N ILE A 295 -5.25 -3.77 -13.87
CA ILE A 295 -6.32 -4.69 -14.19
C ILE A 295 -7.04 -4.25 -15.45
N ALA A 296 -7.58 -5.20 -16.20
CA ALA A 296 -8.49 -4.93 -17.31
C ALA A 296 -9.76 -5.76 -17.16
N ARG A 297 -10.88 -5.25 -17.69
CA ARG A 297 -12.12 -6.01 -17.73
C ARG A 297 -11.97 -7.19 -18.70
N THR A 298 -12.42 -8.36 -18.30
CA THR A 298 -12.39 -9.56 -19.14
C THR A 298 -13.08 -9.33 -20.49
N GLU A 299 -14.22 -8.63 -20.49
CA GLU A 299 -14.91 -8.27 -21.72
C GLU A 299 -14.09 -7.36 -22.66
N PHE A 300 -13.30 -6.44 -22.11
CA PHE A 300 -12.39 -5.60 -22.89
C PHE A 300 -11.25 -6.44 -23.50
N ILE A 301 -10.66 -7.33 -22.72
CA ILE A 301 -9.61 -8.25 -23.16
C ILE A 301 -10.10 -9.10 -24.34
N GLU A 302 -11.30 -9.65 -24.23
CA GLU A 302 -11.88 -10.54 -25.24
C GLU A 302 -12.30 -9.81 -26.54
N ASN A 303 -12.83 -8.60 -26.42
CA ASN A 303 -13.40 -7.89 -27.55
C ASN A 303 -12.44 -6.90 -28.23
N ARG A 304 -11.37 -6.47 -27.51
CA ARG A 304 -10.42 -5.44 -27.98
C ARG A 304 -8.96 -5.85 -27.70
N PRO A 305 -8.52 -7.07 -28.06
CA PRO A 305 -7.19 -7.59 -27.71
C PRO A 305 -6.05 -6.76 -28.33
N GLU A 306 -6.21 -6.26 -29.57
CA GLU A 306 -5.20 -5.42 -30.22
C GLU A 306 -4.99 -4.09 -29.49
N GLU A 307 -6.02 -3.55 -28.88
CA GLU A 307 -5.94 -2.30 -28.12
C GLU A 307 -5.33 -2.54 -26.73
N LEU A 308 -5.56 -3.71 -26.14
CA LEU A 308 -4.86 -4.13 -24.92
C LEU A 308 -3.36 -4.27 -25.17
N ASP A 309 -2.97 -4.96 -26.26
CA ASP A 309 -1.57 -5.13 -26.62
C ASP A 309 -0.90 -3.77 -26.90
N ALA A 310 -1.59 -2.86 -27.59
CA ALA A 310 -1.09 -1.51 -27.84
C ALA A 310 -0.93 -0.74 -26.52
N PHE A 311 -1.86 -0.86 -25.59
CA PHE A 311 -1.76 -0.25 -24.26
C PHE A 311 -0.54 -0.78 -23.49
N LEU A 312 -0.38 -2.10 -23.40
CA LEU A 312 0.73 -2.72 -22.66
C LEU A 312 2.09 -2.29 -23.22
N ASN A 313 2.25 -2.27 -24.55
CA ASN A 313 3.47 -1.80 -25.19
C ASN A 313 3.76 -0.32 -24.87
N SER A 314 2.79 0.56 -25.07
CA SER A 314 2.95 2.00 -24.81
C SER A 314 3.16 2.28 -23.32
N TYR A 315 2.52 1.49 -22.45
CA TYR A 315 2.73 1.61 -21.01
C TYR A 315 4.13 1.16 -20.60
N GLY A 316 4.64 0.07 -21.17
CA GLY A 316 6.03 -0.37 -20.98
C GLY A 316 7.05 0.70 -21.35
N ASP A 317 6.84 1.35 -22.50
CA ASP A 317 7.68 2.48 -22.93
C ASP A 317 7.58 3.67 -21.97
N SER A 318 6.37 3.96 -21.46
CA SER A 318 6.16 5.01 -20.45
C SER A 318 6.88 4.70 -19.14
N VAL A 319 6.81 3.46 -18.64
CA VAL A 319 7.53 3.02 -17.44
C VAL A 319 9.04 3.16 -17.61
N LYS A 320 9.55 2.75 -18.76
CA LYS A 320 10.97 2.91 -19.09
C LYS A 320 11.37 4.38 -19.09
N PHE A 321 10.58 5.24 -19.75
CA PHE A 321 10.83 6.70 -19.77
C PHE A 321 10.90 7.26 -18.35
N VAL A 322 9.94 6.94 -17.49
CA VAL A 322 9.85 7.44 -16.11
C VAL A 322 11.09 7.06 -15.29
N ASN A 323 11.58 5.83 -15.46
CA ASN A 323 12.75 5.35 -14.73
C ASN A 323 14.10 5.92 -15.28
N GLU A 324 14.17 6.20 -16.58
CA GLU A 324 15.39 6.70 -17.21
C GLU A 324 15.48 8.25 -17.22
N ASN A 325 14.34 8.97 -17.11
CA ASN A 325 14.26 10.43 -17.26
C ASN A 325 13.54 11.06 -16.06
N THR A 326 14.10 10.88 -14.86
CA THR A 326 13.48 11.26 -13.58
C THR A 326 13.02 12.73 -13.53
N GLU A 327 13.81 13.68 -14.04
CA GLU A 327 13.47 15.11 -13.99
C GLU A 327 12.29 15.43 -14.92
N GLU A 328 12.33 14.95 -16.16
CA GLU A 328 11.26 15.17 -17.14
C GLU A 328 9.96 14.44 -16.72
N ALA A 329 10.08 13.23 -16.18
CA ALA A 329 8.95 12.50 -15.64
C ALA A 329 8.33 13.25 -14.46
N ALA A 330 9.13 13.83 -13.57
CA ALA A 330 8.65 14.59 -12.43
C ALA A 330 7.90 15.88 -12.86
N GLU A 331 8.33 16.55 -13.93
CA GLU A 331 7.60 17.67 -14.50
C GLU A 331 6.22 17.24 -14.98
N LEU A 332 6.11 16.13 -15.71
CA LEU A 332 4.83 15.56 -16.16
C LEU A 332 3.94 15.15 -14.98
N ILE A 333 4.50 14.50 -13.95
CA ILE A 333 3.80 14.13 -12.73
C ILE A 333 3.19 15.37 -12.05
N GLY A 334 3.93 16.49 -12.04
CA GLY A 334 3.45 17.78 -11.55
C GLY A 334 2.35 18.37 -12.43
N GLU A 335 2.50 18.32 -13.74
CA GLU A 335 1.55 18.83 -14.74
C GLU A 335 0.21 18.08 -14.63
N TYR A 336 0.22 16.75 -14.49
CA TYR A 336 -0.97 15.93 -14.28
C TYR A 336 -1.51 15.96 -12.84
N ASN A 337 -0.95 16.80 -11.96
CA ASN A 337 -1.39 16.98 -10.58
C ASN A 337 -1.39 15.69 -9.75
N ILE A 338 -0.47 14.75 -10.04
CA ILE A 338 -0.31 13.53 -9.24
C ILE A 338 0.36 13.90 -7.91
N VAL A 339 1.55 14.50 -7.95
CA VAL A 339 2.21 15.18 -6.82
C VAL A 339 3.04 16.35 -7.35
N PRO A 340 3.43 17.32 -6.51
CA PRO A 340 4.31 18.40 -6.95
C PRO A 340 5.63 17.89 -7.57
N ALA A 341 6.08 18.45 -8.68
CA ALA A 341 7.30 18.02 -9.38
C ALA A 341 8.54 17.93 -8.47
N ALA A 342 8.73 18.90 -7.57
CA ALA A 342 9.84 18.90 -6.62
C ALA A 342 9.81 17.72 -5.62
N VAL A 343 8.62 17.18 -5.33
CA VAL A 343 8.45 15.96 -4.54
C VAL A 343 8.69 14.73 -5.42
N ALA A 344 8.16 14.73 -6.65
CA ALA A 344 8.31 13.63 -7.60
C ALA A 344 9.77 13.32 -7.91
N VAL A 345 10.62 14.33 -8.18
CA VAL A 345 12.06 14.15 -8.41
C VAL A 345 12.73 13.33 -7.30
N LYS A 346 12.37 13.61 -6.04
CA LYS A 346 12.95 12.92 -4.88
C LYS A 346 12.34 11.53 -4.65
N ALA A 347 11.06 11.37 -4.99
CA ALA A 347 10.31 10.14 -4.72
C ALA A 347 10.53 9.07 -5.80
N LEU A 348 10.64 9.45 -7.08
CA LEU A 348 10.69 8.52 -8.21
C LEU A 348 11.73 7.40 -8.07
N PRO A 349 12.98 7.66 -7.63
CA PRO A 349 13.97 6.59 -7.46
C PRO A 349 13.57 5.51 -6.46
N TYR A 350 12.59 5.79 -5.60
CA TYR A 350 12.09 4.92 -4.54
C TYR A 350 10.63 4.47 -4.76
N CYS A 351 10.05 4.77 -5.92
CA CYS A 351 8.66 4.38 -6.22
C CYS A 351 8.54 2.98 -6.83
N ASN A 352 9.66 2.31 -7.14
CA ASN A 352 9.73 0.96 -7.69
C ASN A 352 8.69 0.73 -8.81
N ILE A 353 8.63 1.69 -9.76
CA ILE A 353 7.71 1.65 -10.89
C ILE A 353 8.23 0.65 -11.92
N VAL A 354 7.39 -0.33 -12.24
CA VAL A 354 7.72 -1.46 -13.13
C VAL A 354 6.55 -1.76 -14.07
N LEU A 355 6.78 -2.64 -15.05
CA LEU A 355 5.74 -3.41 -15.72
C LEU A 355 6.22 -4.86 -15.77
N ILE A 356 5.59 -5.72 -14.97
CA ILE A 356 5.89 -7.16 -14.93
C ILE A 356 4.62 -7.88 -15.33
N GLU A 357 4.72 -8.73 -16.36
CA GLU A 357 3.59 -9.38 -17.03
C GLU A 357 3.72 -10.91 -16.98
N SER A 358 2.68 -11.60 -17.45
CA SER A 358 2.65 -13.03 -17.70
C SER A 358 3.06 -13.89 -16.48
N THR A 359 3.92 -14.89 -16.67
CA THR A 359 4.31 -15.85 -15.64
C THR A 359 4.99 -15.19 -14.44
N ASP A 360 5.89 -14.22 -14.67
CA ASP A 360 6.60 -13.51 -13.60
C ASP A 360 5.63 -12.69 -12.73
N MET A 361 4.61 -12.09 -13.36
CA MET A 361 3.52 -11.42 -12.64
C MET A 361 2.77 -12.41 -11.76
N LYS A 362 2.36 -13.56 -12.31
CA LYS A 362 1.63 -14.58 -11.56
C LYS A 362 2.41 -15.11 -10.38
N GLU A 363 3.68 -15.45 -10.55
CA GLU A 363 4.53 -15.97 -9.48
C GLU A 363 4.62 -14.97 -8.32
N LYS A 364 4.98 -13.72 -8.61
CA LYS A 364 5.12 -12.68 -7.59
C LYS A 364 3.79 -12.35 -6.90
N LEU A 365 2.74 -12.13 -7.69
CA LEU A 365 1.45 -11.70 -7.17
C LEU A 365 0.75 -12.81 -6.38
N SER A 366 0.78 -14.07 -6.85
CA SER A 366 0.16 -15.17 -6.13
C SER A 366 0.83 -15.44 -4.78
N GLY A 367 2.16 -15.37 -4.72
CA GLY A 367 2.91 -15.49 -3.47
C GLY A 367 2.54 -14.37 -2.48
N TYR A 368 2.51 -13.13 -2.95
CA TYR A 368 2.11 -11.98 -2.14
C TYR A 368 0.67 -12.09 -1.61
N LEU A 369 -0.29 -12.43 -2.46
CA LEU A 369 -1.69 -12.60 -2.06
C LEU A 369 -1.86 -13.77 -1.06
N SER A 370 -1.02 -14.81 -1.14
CA SER A 370 -1.02 -15.92 -0.18
C SER A 370 -0.62 -15.45 1.22
N VAL A 371 0.44 -14.64 1.34
CA VAL A 371 0.86 -14.06 2.62
C VAL A 371 -0.26 -13.19 3.21
N LEU A 372 -0.91 -12.36 2.40
CA LEU A 372 -2.03 -11.54 2.87
C LEU A 372 -3.24 -12.38 3.30
N PHE A 373 -3.53 -13.45 2.55
CA PHE A 373 -4.64 -14.36 2.86
C PHE A 373 -4.43 -15.09 4.20
N GLU A 374 -3.20 -15.53 4.48
CA GLU A 374 -2.86 -16.20 5.74
C GLU A 374 -3.05 -15.26 6.94
N GLN A 375 -2.68 -14.00 6.81
CA GLN A 375 -2.92 -13.02 7.87
C GLN A 375 -4.41 -12.66 8.01
N ASN A 376 -5.10 -12.43 6.90
CA ASN A 376 -6.51 -12.08 6.89
C ASN A 376 -7.17 -12.43 5.55
N PRO A 377 -7.95 -13.52 5.46
CA PRO A 377 -8.62 -13.90 4.21
C PRO A 377 -9.44 -12.78 3.55
N LYS A 378 -10.01 -11.87 4.35
CA LYS A 378 -10.81 -10.76 3.83
C LYS A 378 -9.98 -9.73 3.04
N SER A 379 -8.67 -9.66 3.29
CA SER A 379 -7.76 -8.74 2.58
C SER A 379 -7.76 -8.98 1.07
N VAL A 380 -8.03 -10.21 0.64
CA VAL A 380 -8.07 -10.65 -0.76
C VAL A 380 -9.48 -11.05 -1.23
N GLY A 381 -10.52 -10.70 -0.47
CA GLY A 381 -11.92 -11.00 -0.84
C GLY A 381 -12.41 -12.38 -0.40
N GLY A 382 -11.78 -13.01 0.59
CA GLY A 382 -12.22 -14.24 1.24
C GLY A 382 -11.69 -15.53 0.63
N GLN A 383 -11.10 -15.49 -0.55
CA GLN A 383 -10.44 -16.61 -1.21
C GLN A 383 -9.33 -16.14 -2.14
N LEU A 384 -8.31 -16.98 -2.34
CA LEU A 384 -7.26 -16.71 -3.33
C LEU A 384 -7.83 -16.84 -4.74
N PRO A 385 -7.47 -15.92 -5.67
CA PRO A 385 -7.86 -16.04 -7.07
C PRO A 385 -7.25 -17.27 -7.74
N GLY A 386 -8.01 -17.87 -8.68
CA GLY A 386 -7.49 -18.93 -9.55
C GLY A 386 -6.73 -18.39 -10.77
N ASP A 387 -6.27 -19.32 -11.64
CA ASP A 387 -5.43 -19.01 -12.80
C ASP A 387 -6.04 -17.97 -13.75
N ALA A 388 -7.35 -17.95 -13.93
CA ALA A 388 -8.03 -16.99 -14.79
C ALA A 388 -7.93 -15.52 -14.31
N PHE A 389 -7.40 -15.27 -13.13
CA PHE A 389 -7.11 -13.93 -12.63
C PHE A 389 -5.88 -13.30 -13.31
N TYR A 390 -4.94 -14.10 -13.79
CA TYR A 390 -3.66 -13.66 -14.30
C TYR A 390 -3.65 -13.74 -15.85
N TYR A 391 -3.68 -12.59 -16.51
CA TYR A 391 -3.65 -12.50 -17.95
C TYR A 391 -2.32 -12.98 -18.52
N GLY A 392 -2.34 -13.87 -19.52
CA GLY A 392 -1.14 -14.34 -20.23
C GLY A 392 -0.22 -15.27 -19.43
N ALA A 393 -0.66 -15.81 -18.29
CA ALA A 393 0.16 -16.64 -17.40
C ALA A 393 -0.34 -18.09 -17.27
#